data_f7b4d6c85ff8ff0cac9f27fc6078dfcf
#
_entry.id   f7b4d6c85ff8ff0cac9f27fc6078dfcf
#
_cell.length_a   1.000
_cell.length_b   1.000
_cell.length_c   1.000
_cell.angle_alpha   90.00
_cell.angle_beta   90.00
_cell.angle_gamma   90.00
#
_symmetry.space_group_name_H-M   'P 1'
#
loop_
_entity.id
_entity.type
_entity.pdbx_description
1 polymer ?
#
loop_
_entity_poly.entity_id
_entity_poly.type
_entity_poly.pdbx_seq_one_letter_code
_entity_poly.pdbx_strand_id
1 'polypeptide(L)'
;MLTGAAANAATVEKIKEAGYLSCGVSQGNPGFSNPDNEGNWSGLDVDYCRAVAAAVLDDPQAVKFRPLGSAERFTALQSGEIDLLSRTTTWTMSRDTDLGANFAGVMYYDGQAMMVRKELGISSAMELAGAAVCTATGTTTELNVADFFRMNNMPYEVVAFEKNDEVTAAYDAGRCDVYTTDASGLYANRLKLTNPEDHVILPEIISKEPLGPVVR
;
A
#
# COMPACT_ATOMS: atom_id res chain seq x y z
N MET A 1 20.91 -14.96 -26.34
CA MET A 1 19.51 -14.91 -26.78
C MET A 1 18.87 -13.64 -26.19
N LEU A 2 18.55 -12.68 -27.07
CA LEU A 2 18.12 -11.32 -26.72
C LEU A 2 16.59 -11.21 -26.76
N THR A 3 15.88 -11.73 -25.76
CA THR A 3 14.40 -11.63 -25.72
C THR A 3 13.86 -10.68 -24.64
N GLY A 4 14.70 -10.22 -23.72
CA GLY A 4 14.25 -9.33 -22.63
C GLY A 4 14.08 -7.85 -23.01
N ALA A 5 14.85 -7.35 -23.99
CA ALA A 5 14.79 -5.94 -24.40
C ALA A 5 13.55 -5.61 -25.26
N ALA A 6 12.97 -6.57 -25.95
CA ALA A 6 11.82 -6.36 -26.82
C ALA A 6 10.51 -6.11 -26.04
N ALA A 7 10.33 -6.71 -24.86
CA ALA A 7 9.09 -6.55 -24.07
C ALA A 7 8.98 -5.16 -23.42
N ASN A 8 10.09 -4.60 -22.91
CA ASN A 8 10.10 -3.27 -22.31
C ASN A 8 9.94 -2.15 -23.34
N ALA A 9 10.55 -2.31 -24.53
CA ALA A 9 10.34 -1.37 -25.64
C ALA A 9 8.87 -1.36 -26.09
N ALA A 10 8.21 -2.52 -26.15
CA ALA A 10 6.82 -2.63 -26.53
C ALA A 10 5.85 -1.91 -25.58
N THR A 11 6.15 -1.84 -24.28
CA THR A 11 5.29 -1.12 -23.31
C THR A 11 5.38 0.41 -23.50
N VAL A 12 6.57 0.97 -23.68
CA VAL A 12 6.75 2.41 -23.94
C VAL A 12 6.09 2.84 -25.25
N GLU A 13 6.28 2.07 -26.32
CA GLU A 13 5.63 2.35 -27.61
C GLU A 13 4.11 2.28 -27.49
N LYS A 14 3.56 1.30 -26.77
CA LYS A 14 2.12 1.19 -26.50
C LYS A 14 1.59 2.43 -25.73
N ILE A 15 2.33 2.93 -24.73
CA ILE A 15 1.97 4.15 -23.99
C ILE A 15 1.94 5.37 -24.94
N LYS A 16 2.95 5.50 -25.81
CA LYS A 16 3.01 6.59 -26.80
C LYS A 16 1.89 6.50 -27.82
N GLU A 17 1.56 5.31 -28.32
CA GLU A 17 0.44 5.10 -29.24
C GLU A 17 -0.91 5.39 -28.57
N ALA A 18 -1.08 5.03 -27.29
CA ALA A 18 -2.28 5.29 -26.53
C ALA A 18 -2.45 6.77 -26.16
N GLY A 19 -1.35 7.53 -26.07
CA GLY A 19 -1.33 8.91 -25.65
C GLY A 19 -1.57 9.14 -24.16
N TYR A 20 -1.48 8.10 -23.34
CA TYR A 20 -1.61 8.17 -21.87
C TYR A 20 -0.90 7.01 -21.17
N LEU A 21 -0.49 7.24 -19.93
CA LEU A 21 0.01 6.22 -19.01
C LEU A 21 -1.15 5.68 -18.16
N SER A 22 -1.35 4.37 -18.15
CA SER A 22 -2.27 3.71 -17.20
C SER A 22 -1.54 3.41 -15.91
N CYS A 23 -1.88 4.13 -14.82
CA CYS A 23 -1.18 4.01 -13.53
C CYS A 23 -2.08 3.45 -12.44
N GLY A 24 -1.68 2.31 -11.85
CA GLY A 24 -2.34 1.71 -10.69
C GLY A 24 -1.96 2.44 -9.40
N VAL A 25 -2.98 2.92 -8.68
CA VAL A 25 -2.85 3.67 -7.42
C VAL A 25 -3.72 3.04 -6.33
N SER A 26 -3.61 3.48 -5.07
CA SER A 26 -4.51 2.99 -4.02
C SER A 26 -5.93 3.57 -4.18
N GLN A 27 -6.88 2.96 -3.48
CA GLN A 27 -8.29 3.39 -3.50
C GLN A 27 -8.56 4.65 -2.65
N GLY A 28 -7.53 5.21 -2.01
CA GLY A 28 -7.58 6.39 -1.14
C GLY A 28 -6.62 6.25 0.04
N ASN A 29 -5.38 6.75 -0.14
CA ASN A 29 -4.35 6.78 0.90
C ASN A 29 -3.75 8.20 0.96
N PRO A 30 -4.20 9.04 1.91
CA PRO A 30 -3.73 10.41 2.04
C PRO A 30 -2.21 10.51 2.09
N GLY A 31 -1.63 11.46 1.35
CA GLY A 31 -0.19 11.64 1.20
C GLY A 31 0.44 10.81 0.09
N PHE A 32 -0.13 9.68 -0.31
CA PHE A 32 0.38 8.80 -1.38
C PHE A 32 -0.49 8.84 -2.63
N SER A 33 -1.73 8.39 -2.56
CA SER A 33 -2.69 8.50 -3.67
C SER A 33 -4.09 8.65 -3.09
N ASN A 34 -4.63 9.85 -3.18
CA ASN A 34 -5.94 10.17 -2.63
C ASN A 34 -6.72 11.06 -3.61
N PRO A 35 -7.94 10.66 -4.00
CA PRO A 35 -8.81 11.53 -4.76
C PRO A 35 -9.49 12.54 -3.83
N ASP A 36 -9.70 13.77 -4.32
CA ASP A 36 -10.61 14.74 -3.70
C ASP A 36 -12.08 14.46 -4.09
N ASN A 37 -12.98 15.29 -3.60
CA ASN A 37 -14.42 15.16 -3.89
C ASN A 37 -14.77 15.48 -5.37
N GLU A 38 -13.87 16.09 -6.11
CA GLU A 38 -14.00 16.39 -7.53
C GLU A 38 -13.38 15.31 -8.42
N GLY A 39 -12.71 14.32 -7.80
CA GLY A 39 -12.01 13.23 -8.49
C GLY A 39 -10.57 13.55 -8.91
N ASN A 40 -10.00 14.67 -8.44
CA ASN A 40 -8.61 14.99 -8.68
C ASN A 40 -7.70 14.20 -7.72
N TRP A 41 -6.71 13.55 -8.30
CA TRP A 41 -5.75 12.74 -7.56
C TRP A 41 -4.55 13.55 -7.09
N SER A 42 -4.05 13.26 -5.87
CA SER A 42 -2.87 13.90 -5.29
C SER A 42 -2.06 12.93 -4.42
N GLY A 43 -0.79 13.23 -4.21
CA GLY A 43 0.15 12.52 -3.35
C GLY A 43 1.35 11.92 -4.09
N LEU A 44 2.30 11.36 -3.33
CA LEU A 44 3.60 10.90 -3.80
C LEU A 44 3.50 9.88 -4.95
N ASP A 45 2.63 8.88 -4.82
CA ASP A 45 2.39 7.86 -5.85
C ASP A 45 1.84 8.48 -7.15
N VAL A 46 0.93 9.44 -7.01
CA VAL A 46 0.31 10.18 -8.12
C VAL A 46 1.34 11.04 -8.86
N ASP A 47 2.17 11.75 -8.11
CA ASP A 47 3.20 12.63 -8.66
C ASP A 47 4.27 11.82 -9.39
N TYR A 48 4.59 10.62 -8.91
CA TYR A 48 5.46 9.69 -9.64
C TYR A 48 4.84 9.27 -10.99
N CYS A 49 3.56 8.90 -11.03
CA CYS A 49 2.87 8.59 -12.29
C CYS A 49 2.93 9.77 -13.27
N ARG A 50 2.70 10.99 -12.77
CA ARG A 50 2.79 12.22 -13.57
C ARG A 50 4.19 12.49 -14.09
N ALA A 51 5.22 12.25 -13.26
CA ALA A 51 6.61 12.40 -13.66
C ALA A 51 6.98 11.42 -14.79
N VAL A 52 6.51 10.17 -14.72
CA VAL A 52 6.71 9.18 -15.79
C VAL A 52 5.95 9.58 -17.07
N ALA A 53 4.72 10.07 -16.97
CA ALA A 53 3.96 10.55 -18.12
C ALA A 53 4.65 11.76 -18.77
N ALA A 54 5.14 12.71 -17.98
CA ALA A 54 5.92 13.83 -18.49
C ALA A 54 7.17 13.37 -19.25
N ALA A 55 7.88 12.37 -18.72
CA ALA A 55 9.11 11.85 -19.35
C ALA A 55 8.85 11.07 -20.65
N VAL A 56 7.72 10.37 -20.75
CA VAL A 56 7.40 9.49 -21.90
C VAL A 56 6.56 10.20 -22.97
N LEU A 57 5.67 11.12 -22.54
CA LEU A 57 4.63 11.74 -23.38
C LEU A 57 4.77 13.27 -23.46
N ASP A 58 5.74 13.88 -22.79
CA ASP A 58 5.89 15.34 -22.62
C ASP A 58 4.66 16.03 -21.98
N ASP A 59 3.77 15.25 -21.33
CA ASP A 59 2.56 15.75 -20.68
C ASP A 59 2.33 15.05 -19.32
N PRO A 60 2.49 15.74 -18.18
CA PRO A 60 2.25 15.18 -16.85
C PRO A 60 0.76 14.89 -16.57
N GLN A 61 -0.16 15.41 -17.37
CA GLN A 61 -1.60 15.17 -17.22
C GLN A 61 -2.08 13.96 -18.04
N ALA A 62 -1.26 13.42 -18.94
CA ALA A 62 -1.57 12.26 -19.75
C ALA A 62 -1.51 10.95 -18.94
N VAL A 63 -2.21 10.91 -17.79
CA VAL A 63 -2.29 9.76 -16.88
C VAL A 63 -3.74 9.35 -16.66
N LYS A 64 -4.01 8.05 -16.76
CA LYS A 64 -5.27 7.46 -16.29
C LYS A 64 -4.99 6.71 -15.00
N PHE A 65 -5.50 7.20 -13.88
CA PHE A 65 -5.38 6.56 -12.59
C PHE A 65 -6.38 5.41 -12.46
N ARG A 66 -5.87 4.25 -12.01
CA ARG A 66 -6.65 3.03 -11.78
C ARG A 66 -6.58 2.69 -10.28
N PRO A 67 -7.64 2.96 -9.52
CA PRO A 67 -7.68 2.57 -8.10
C PRO A 67 -7.74 1.04 -7.98
N LEU A 68 -6.80 0.47 -7.22
CA LEU A 68 -6.67 -0.98 -7.05
C LEU A 68 -6.60 -1.35 -5.57
N GLY A 69 -7.23 -2.47 -5.21
CA GLY A 69 -7.05 -3.13 -3.93
C GLY A 69 -5.66 -3.77 -3.79
N SER A 70 -5.33 -4.23 -2.58
CA SER A 70 -4.00 -4.82 -2.33
C SER A 70 -3.82 -6.16 -3.01
N ALA A 71 -4.86 -6.98 -3.10
CA ALA A 71 -4.79 -8.32 -3.68
C ALA A 71 -4.68 -8.30 -5.21
N GLU A 72 -5.36 -7.36 -5.88
CA GLU A 72 -5.49 -7.35 -7.35
C GLU A 72 -4.36 -6.62 -8.09
N ARG A 73 -3.58 -5.76 -7.38
CA ARG A 73 -2.62 -4.85 -8.01
C ARG A 73 -1.57 -5.53 -8.91
N PHE A 74 -1.06 -6.69 -8.50
CA PHE A 74 -0.07 -7.42 -9.30
C PHE A 74 -0.69 -8.10 -10.51
N THR A 75 -1.90 -8.64 -10.39
CA THR A 75 -2.64 -9.21 -11.51
C THR A 75 -2.96 -8.15 -12.55
N ALA A 76 -3.38 -6.94 -12.14
CA ALA A 76 -3.62 -5.82 -13.03
C ALA A 76 -2.36 -5.37 -13.77
N LEU A 77 -1.19 -5.38 -13.09
CA LEU A 77 0.10 -5.09 -13.72
C LEU A 77 0.49 -6.16 -14.74
N GLN A 78 0.43 -7.43 -14.34
CA GLN A 78 0.83 -8.56 -15.18
C GLN A 78 -0.06 -8.74 -16.42
N SER A 79 -1.36 -8.51 -16.29
CA SER A 79 -2.32 -8.57 -17.42
C SER A 79 -2.16 -7.42 -18.41
N GLY A 80 -1.45 -6.34 -18.02
CA GLY A 80 -1.33 -5.12 -18.82
C GLY A 80 -2.53 -4.19 -18.75
N GLU A 81 -3.40 -4.36 -17.76
CA GLU A 81 -4.47 -3.41 -17.42
C GLU A 81 -3.89 -2.06 -16.98
N ILE A 82 -2.73 -2.11 -16.29
CA ILE A 82 -1.92 -0.94 -15.96
C ILE A 82 -0.51 -1.10 -16.52
N ASP A 83 0.16 0.00 -16.81
CA ASP A 83 1.53 0.05 -17.31
C ASP A 83 2.53 0.24 -16.17
N LEU A 84 2.12 0.96 -15.13
CA LEU A 84 2.89 1.29 -13.94
C LEU A 84 2.02 1.07 -12.70
N LEU A 85 2.57 0.43 -11.67
CA LEU A 85 1.96 0.34 -10.34
C LEU A 85 2.72 1.26 -9.39
N SER A 86 2.10 2.36 -8.96
CA SER A 86 2.60 3.27 -7.93
C SER A 86 1.55 3.34 -6.82
N ARG A 87 1.70 2.44 -5.81
CA ARG A 87 0.66 2.16 -4.83
C ARG A 87 1.27 1.61 -3.53
N THR A 88 2.09 2.41 -2.84
CA THR A 88 2.69 2.01 -1.55
C THR A 88 3.07 0.52 -1.54
N THR A 89 3.82 0.08 -2.56
CA THR A 89 4.14 -1.33 -2.76
C THR A 89 5.51 -1.63 -2.22
N THR A 90 5.59 -2.44 -1.18
CA THR A 90 6.85 -2.87 -0.56
C THR A 90 7.63 -3.76 -1.51
N TRP A 91 8.90 -3.43 -1.71
CA TRP A 91 9.84 -4.27 -2.43
C TRP A 91 10.26 -5.43 -1.55
N THR A 92 9.81 -6.64 -1.89
CA THR A 92 10.22 -7.88 -1.23
C THR A 92 10.82 -8.83 -2.25
N MET A 93 11.66 -9.75 -1.77
CA MET A 93 12.26 -10.76 -2.62
C MET A 93 11.19 -11.61 -3.35
N SER A 94 10.15 -12.04 -2.65
CA SER A 94 9.08 -12.85 -3.25
C SER A 94 8.32 -12.09 -4.34
N ARG A 95 8.08 -10.79 -4.18
CA ARG A 95 7.45 -9.98 -5.22
C ARG A 95 8.33 -9.81 -6.44
N ASP A 96 9.63 -9.61 -6.21
CA ASP A 96 10.63 -9.46 -7.28
C ASP A 96 10.84 -10.78 -8.04
N THR A 97 11.08 -11.89 -7.32
CA THR A 97 11.41 -13.19 -7.93
C THR A 97 10.19 -13.99 -8.36
N ASP A 98 9.19 -14.16 -7.47
CA ASP A 98 8.09 -15.10 -7.70
C ASP A 98 6.97 -14.47 -8.54
N LEU A 99 6.75 -13.17 -8.38
CA LEU A 99 5.75 -12.43 -9.16
C LEU A 99 6.35 -11.73 -10.38
N GLY A 100 7.68 -11.72 -10.54
CA GLY A 100 8.34 -11.01 -11.64
C GLY A 100 8.04 -9.51 -11.64
N ALA A 101 7.87 -8.93 -10.46
CA ALA A 101 7.59 -7.51 -10.30
C ALA A 101 8.89 -6.70 -10.33
N ASN A 102 9.16 -5.98 -11.41
CA ASN A 102 10.36 -5.17 -11.54
C ASN A 102 10.19 -3.84 -10.80
N PHE A 103 10.85 -3.69 -9.65
CA PHE A 103 10.84 -2.44 -8.89
C PHE A 103 11.80 -1.41 -9.52
N ALA A 104 11.29 -0.22 -9.80
CA ALA A 104 12.08 0.85 -10.42
C ALA A 104 12.89 1.69 -9.40
N GLY A 105 12.83 1.35 -8.13
CA GLY A 105 13.55 1.99 -7.04
C GLY A 105 12.70 2.11 -5.78
N VAL A 106 13.25 2.74 -4.74
CA VAL A 106 12.53 3.01 -3.48
C VAL A 106 12.22 4.50 -3.42
N MET A 107 10.94 4.85 -3.28
CA MET A 107 10.49 6.23 -3.13
C MET A 107 10.31 6.63 -1.67
N TYR A 108 9.98 5.67 -0.80
CA TYR A 108 9.72 5.92 0.60
C TYR A 108 10.14 4.72 1.45
N TYR A 109 10.87 4.96 2.53
CA TYR A 109 11.19 3.94 3.53
C TYR A 109 10.20 4.03 4.67
N ASP A 110 9.35 3.02 4.79
CA ASP A 110 8.35 2.89 5.84
C ASP A 110 8.66 1.68 6.74
N GLY A 111 7.79 1.43 7.67
CA GLY A 111 7.80 0.25 8.51
C GLY A 111 6.41 0.02 9.08
N GLN A 112 6.06 -1.22 9.34
CA GLN A 112 4.77 -1.57 9.92
C GLN A 112 4.72 -1.22 11.40
N ALA A 113 3.62 -0.60 11.81
CA ALA A 113 3.30 -0.29 13.20
C ALA A 113 1.90 -0.78 13.58
N MET A 114 1.50 -0.53 14.81
CA MET A 114 0.21 -0.91 15.37
C MET A 114 -0.44 0.29 16.03
N MET A 115 -1.73 0.50 15.77
CA MET A 115 -2.54 1.57 16.38
C MET A 115 -3.59 0.94 17.28
N VAL A 116 -3.77 1.51 18.47
CA VAL A 116 -4.74 1.06 19.47
C VAL A 116 -5.53 2.25 20.03
N ARG A 117 -6.68 1.97 20.63
CA ARG A 117 -7.41 2.97 21.42
C ARG A 117 -6.68 3.25 22.73
N LYS A 118 -6.54 4.52 23.12
CA LYS A 118 -5.87 4.93 24.36
C LYS A 118 -6.53 4.36 25.61
N GLU A 119 -7.86 4.15 25.59
CA GLU A 119 -8.62 3.56 26.69
C GLU A 119 -8.15 2.15 27.10
N LEU A 120 -7.49 1.41 26.17
CA LEU A 120 -6.95 0.09 26.47
C LEU A 120 -5.71 0.14 27.38
N GLY A 121 -5.12 1.33 27.57
CA GLY A 121 -3.96 1.51 28.43
C GLY A 121 -2.67 0.82 27.96
N ILE A 122 -2.64 0.35 26.70
CA ILE A 122 -1.52 -0.35 26.07
C ILE A 122 -0.47 0.66 25.61
N SER A 123 0.78 0.41 25.91
CA SER A 123 1.92 1.27 25.58
C SER A 123 2.97 0.60 24.68
N SER A 124 2.88 -0.72 24.50
CA SER A 124 3.81 -1.53 23.71
C SER A 124 3.07 -2.62 22.95
N ALA A 125 3.53 -2.91 21.74
CA ALA A 125 3.04 -4.03 20.93
C ALA A 125 3.24 -5.39 21.62
N MET A 126 4.14 -5.49 22.58
CA MET A 126 4.37 -6.69 23.41
C MET A 126 3.25 -6.98 24.43
N GLU A 127 2.32 -6.04 24.59
CA GLU A 127 1.18 -6.18 25.50
C GLU A 127 -0.10 -6.66 24.76
N LEU A 128 -0.02 -6.96 23.45
CA LEU A 128 -1.15 -7.25 22.58
C LEU A 128 -1.55 -8.76 22.54
N ALA A 129 -1.07 -9.57 23.48
CA ALA A 129 -1.46 -10.97 23.54
C ALA A 129 -2.98 -11.15 23.69
N GLY A 130 -3.61 -11.89 22.78
CA GLY A 130 -5.06 -12.13 22.76
C GLY A 130 -5.87 -11.08 22.00
N ALA A 131 -5.24 -10.05 21.45
CA ALA A 131 -5.93 -8.96 20.73
C ALA A 131 -6.52 -9.41 19.38
N ALA A 132 -7.64 -8.83 19.00
CA ALA A 132 -8.17 -8.87 17.64
C ALA A 132 -7.48 -7.80 16.79
N VAL A 133 -6.85 -8.22 15.68
CA VAL A 133 -5.99 -7.37 14.84
C VAL A 133 -6.60 -7.21 13.46
N CYS A 134 -7.00 -5.98 13.11
CA CYS A 134 -7.48 -5.61 11.78
C CYS A 134 -6.32 -5.35 10.83
N THR A 135 -6.37 -5.98 9.64
CA THR A 135 -5.40 -5.77 8.55
C THR A 135 -6.03 -5.98 7.18
N ALA A 136 -5.29 -5.62 6.11
CA ALA A 136 -5.72 -5.86 4.73
C ALA A 136 -5.09 -7.13 4.17
N THR A 137 -5.87 -7.94 3.43
CA THR A 137 -5.39 -9.15 2.75
C THR A 137 -4.45 -8.84 1.59
N GLY A 138 -3.54 -9.76 1.26
CA GLY A 138 -2.59 -9.64 0.14
C GLY A 138 -1.51 -8.59 0.37
N THR A 139 -1.22 -8.27 1.63
CA THR A 139 -0.21 -7.31 2.04
C THR A 139 0.97 -7.97 2.75
N THR A 140 2.12 -7.30 2.77
CA THR A 140 3.24 -7.65 3.68
C THR A 140 2.81 -7.55 5.13
N THR A 141 1.91 -6.60 5.43
CA THR A 141 1.36 -6.35 6.76
C THR A 141 0.68 -7.58 7.36
N GLU A 142 -0.12 -8.30 6.57
CA GLU A 142 -0.78 -9.54 7.00
C GLU A 142 0.24 -10.63 7.37
N LEU A 143 1.31 -10.75 6.59
CA LEU A 143 2.38 -11.73 6.85
C LEU A 143 3.23 -11.34 8.06
N ASN A 144 3.63 -10.07 8.13
CA ASN A 144 4.50 -9.58 9.21
C ASN A 144 3.81 -9.63 10.58
N VAL A 145 2.51 -9.34 10.66
CA VAL A 145 1.77 -9.45 11.93
C VAL A 145 1.73 -10.89 12.42
N ALA A 146 1.52 -11.85 11.51
CA ALA A 146 1.54 -13.27 11.87
C ALA A 146 2.91 -13.69 12.40
N ASP A 147 3.98 -13.24 11.75
CA ASP A 147 5.35 -13.53 12.19
C ASP A 147 5.66 -12.86 13.53
N PHE A 148 5.27 -11.60 13.73
CA PHE A 148 5.49 -10.87 14.98
C PHE A 148 4.86 -11.59 16.19
N PHE A 149 3.58 -11.96 16.10
CA PHE A 149 2.88 -12.64 17.19
C PHE A 149 3.44 -14.03 17.43
N ARG A 150 3.75 -14.79 16.37
CA ARG A 150 4.38 -16.10 16.46
C ARG A 150 5.76 -16.05 17.13
N MET A 151 6.63 -15.13 16.72
CA MET A 151 7.99 -15.00 17.27
C MET A 151 8.01 -14.61 18.75
N ASN A 152 7.00 -13.86 19.19
CA ASN A 152 6.87 -13.44 20.57
C ASN A 152 5.99 -14.39 21.42
N ASN A 153 5.56 -15.53 20.85
CA ASN A 153 4.67 -16.51 21.50
C ASN A 153 3.36 -15.88 22.03
N MET A 154 2.83 -14.91 21.32
CA MET A 154 1.58 -14.22 21.67
C MET A 154 0.42 -14.79 20.84
N PRO A 155 -0.67 -15.26 21.46
CA PRO A 155 -1.90 -15.53 20.71
C PRO A 155 -2.53 -14.23 20.21
N TYR A 156 -3.21 -14.27 19.07
CA TYR A 156 -3.99 -13.16 18.54
C TYR A 156 -5.08 -13.68 17.59
N GLU A 157 -6.04 -12.84 17.25
CA GLU A 157 -7.06 -13.12 16.24
C GLU A 157 -6.87 -12.16 15.07
N VAL A 158 -6.76 -12.69 13.84
CA VAL A 158 -6.68 -11.84 12.64
C VAL A 158 -8.08 -11.56 12.10
N VAL A 159 -8.38 -10.28 11.85
CA VAL A 159 -9.59 -9.81 11.19
C VAL A 159 -9.17 -9.10 9.90
N ALA A 160 -9.19 -9.84 8.79
CA ALA A 160 -8.67 -9.38 7.51
C ALA A 160 -9.79 -8.92 6.56
N PHE A 161 -9.52 -7.86 5.79
CA PHE A 161 -10.43 -7.25 4.83
C PHE A 161 -9.75 -7.07 3.47
N GLU A 162 -10.53 -7.03 2.40
CA GLU A 162 -9.98 -6.80 1.05
C GLU A 162 -9.65 -5.32 0.79
N LYS A 163 -10.39 -4.40 1.42
CA LYS A 163 -10.25 -2.96 1.20
C LYS A 163 -9.76 -2.24 2.46
N ASN A 164 -8.87 -1.28 2.28
CA ASN A 164 -8.32 -0.48 3.38
C ASN A 164 -9.40 0.33 4.13
N ASP A 165 -10.41 0.84 3.42
CA ASP A 165 -11.49 1.59 4.07
C ASP A 165 -12.37 0.69 4.94
N GLU A 166 -12.53 -0.60 4.58
CA GLU A 166 -13.22 -1.59 5.41
C GLU A 166 -12.42 -1.89 6.69
N VAL A 167 -11.08 -1.97 6.59
CA VAL A 167 -10.19 -2.11 7.77
C VAL A 167 -10.38 -0.95 8.72
N THR A 168 -10.31 0.28 8.19
CA THR A 168 -10.46 1.51 8.97
C THR A 168 -11.83 1.58 9.65
N ALA A 169 -12.91 1.31 8.89
CA ALA A 169 -14.28 1.32 9.42
C ALA A 169 -14.52 0.23 10.47
N ALA A 170 -13.97 -0.97 10.28
CA ALA A 170 -14.09 -2.04 11.25
C ALA A 170 -13.37 -1.74 12.56
N TYR A 171 -12.17 -1.15 12.49
CA TYR A 171 -11.41 -0.71 13.66
C TYR A 171 -12.15 0.44 14.39
N ASP A 172 -12.62 1.45 13.67
CA ASP A 172 -13.36 2.58 14.24
C ASP A 172 -14.66 2.12 14.94
N ALA A 173 -15.32 1.11 14.38
CA ALA A 173 -16.50 0.47 14.97
C ALA A 173 -16.20 -0.48 16.15
N GLY A 174 -14.95 -0.62 16.56
CA GLY A 174 -14.55 -1.47 17.70
C GLY A 174 -14.56 -2.98 17.41
N ARG A 175 -14.57 -3.41 16.15
CA ARG A 175 -14.50 -4.84 15.79
C ARG A 175 -13.13 -5.45 16.02
N CYS A 176 -12.09 -4.62 16.13
CA CYS A 176 -10.72 -5.01 16.42
C CYS A 176 -10.13 -4.11 17.50
N ASP A 177 -9.23 -4.65 18.29
CA ASP A 177 -8.48 -3.92 19.30
C ASP A 177 -7.33 -3.13 18.68
N VAL A 178 -6.76 -3.68 17.60
CA VAL A 178 -5.56 -3.19 16.92
C VAL A 178 -5.86 -2.97 15.44
N TYR A 179 -5.38 -1.86 14.88
CA TYR A 179 -5.24 -1.66 13.44
C TYR A 179 -3.74 -1.65 13.09
N THR A 180 -3.33 -2.50 12.16
CA THR A 180 -1.93 -2.57 11.71
C THR A 180 -1.81 -2.40 10.22
N THR A 181 -0.89 -1.54 9.82
CA THR A 181 -0.39 -1.31 8.45
C THR A 181 0.93 -0.52 8.55
N ASP A 182 1.47 -0.07 7.42
CA ASP A 182 2.59 0.86 7.40
C ASP A 182 2.33 2.08 8.29
N ALA A 183 3.34 2.55 9.02
CA ALA A 183 3.20 3.64 9.97
C ALA A 183 2.64 4.91 9.33
N SER A 184 3.12 5.27 8.12
CA SER A 184 2.56 6.40 7.37
C SER A 184 1.07 6.24 7.08
N GLY A 185 0.65 5.02 6.72
CA GLY A 185 -0.75 4.67 6.51
C GLY A 185 -1.59 4.77 7.78
N LEU A 186 -1.05 4.38 8.96
CA LEU A 186 -1.72 4.55 10.25
C LEU A 186 -1.92 6.03 10.58
N TYR A 187 -0.90 6.87 10.39
CA TYR A 187 -1.03 8.32 10.61
C TYR A 187 -2.10 8.94 9.71
N ALA A 188 -2.14 8.55 8.44
CA ALA A 188 -3.14 9.03 7.49
C ALA A 188 -4.57 8.54 7.83
N ASN A 189 -4.73 7.24 8.14
CA ASN A 189 -6.04 6.66 8.44
C ASN A 189 -6.57 7.06 9.81
N ARG A 190 -5.70 7.37 10.78
CA ARG A 190 -6.12 7.93 12.08
C ARG A 190 -6.96 9.19 11.91
N LEU A 191 -6.64 10.04 10.92
CA LEU A 191 -7.39 11.27 10.65
C LEU A 191 -8.81 11.03 10.12
N LYS A 192 -9.11 9.80 9.65
CA LYS A 192 -10.43 9.40 9.16
C LYS A 192 -11.32 8.81 10.25
N LEU A 193 -10.77 8.51 11.43
CA LEU A 193 -11.52 7.94 12.56
C LEU A 193 -12.46 8.97 13.16
N THR A 194 -13.53 8.50 13.79
CA THR A 194 -14.53 9.36 14.46
C THR A 194 -13.90 10.26 15.52
N ASN A 195 -12.94 9.73 16.31
CA ASN A 195 -12.19 10.46 17.32
C ASN A 195 -10.69 10.22 17.19
N PRO A 196 -9.98 10.88 16.25
CA PRO A 196 -8.56 10.62 15.99
C PRO A 196 -7.67 10.72 17.22
N GLU A 197 -8.01 11.63 18.16
CA GLU A 197 -7.22 11.89 19.37
C GLU A 197 -7.32 10.77 20.41
N ASP A 198 -8.32 9.88 20.30
CA ASP A 198 -8.48 8.75 21.22
C ASP A 198 -7.63 7.53 20.84
N HIS A 199 -6.81 7.67 19.80
CA HIS A 199 -5.96 6.61 19.27
C HIS A 199 -4.49 6.95 19.37
N VAL A 200 -3.67 5.93 19.59
CA VAL A 200 -2.20 6.03 19.65
C VAL A 200 -1.57 4.97 18.75
N ILE A 201 -0.52 5.37 18.02
CA ILE A 201 0.34 4.46 17.29
C ILE A 201 1.45 4.05 18.24
N LEU A 202 1.60 2.74 18.45
CA LEU A 202 2.61 2.18 19.36
C LEU A 202 4.02 2.41 18.79
N PRO A 203 5.04 2.49 19.65
CA PRO A 203 6.39 2.90 19.23
C PRO A 203 7.15 1.84 18.44
N GLU A 204 6.74 0.56 18.51
CA GLU A 204 7.43 -0.51 17.82
C GLU A 204 7.16 -0.50 16.32
N ILE A 205 8.24 -0.54 15.55
CA ILE A 205 8.24 -0.81 14.11
C ILE A 205 8.63 -2.27 13.90
N ILE A 206 7.70 -3.08 13.44
CA ILE A 206 7.86 -4.54 13.39
C ILE A 206 8.40 -5.07 12.06
N SER A 207 8.53 -4.20 11.05
CA SER A 207 9.08 -4.55 9.74
C SER A 207 9.79 -3.36 9.07
N LYS A 208 10.43 -3.64 7.93
CA LYS A 208 10.98 -2.61 7.04
C LYS A 208 10.23 -2.69 5.72
N GLU A 209 9.63 -1.58 5.33
CA GLU A 209 8.79 -1.48 4.14
C GLU A 209 9.39 -0.46 3.14
N PRO A 210 10.37 -0.88 2.31
CA PRO A 210 10.86 -0.04 1.21
C PRO A 210 9.81 0.02 0.11
N LEU A 211 9.08 1.14 0.01
CA LEU A 211 7.99 1.33 -0.92
C LEU A 211 8.51 1.85 -2.26
N GLY A 212 8.09 1.25 -3.35
CA GLY A 212 8.52 1.67 -4.67
C GLY A 212 7.52 1.36 -5.79
N PRO A 213 7.70 2.04 -6.94
CA PRO A 213 6.91 1.78 -8.14
C PRO A 213 7.37 0.49 -8.81
N VAL A 214 6.43 -0.17 -9.47
CA VAL A 214 6.62 -1.49 -10.09
C VAL A 214 6.18 -1.46 -11.54
N VAL A 215 6.98 -2.09 -12.40
CA VAL A 215 6.69 -2.33 -13.82
C VAL A 215 6.78 -3.83 -14.14
N ARG A 216 6.28 -4.23 -15.33
CA ARG A 216 6.42 -5.60 -15.85
C ARG A 216 7.84 -5.88 -16.27
#